data_01b9ec8774936414917a299f5a8d6d1a
#
_entry.id   01b9ec8774936414917a299f5a8d6d1a
#
_cell.length_a   1.000
_cell.length_b   1.000
_cell.length_c   1.000
_cell.angle_alpha   90.00
_cell.angle_beta   90.00
_cell.angle_gamma   90.00
#
_symmetry.space_group_name_H-M   'P 1'
#
loop_
_entity.id
_entity.type
_entity.pdbx_description
1 polymer ?
#
loop_
_entity_poly.entity_id
_entity_poly.type
_entity_poly.pdbx_seq_one_letter_code
_entity_poly.pdbx_strand_id
1 'polypeptide(L)'
;MDDPEEFPEIIDIYNQYPVEELIIHPRVQKDYYKNTPDLDMFAEAVQRCNMPLCYNGDICSLEDYDRIRARFPEVTRIMIGRGLMAHPELALQIQEREECWEEQTASSSGESTGNGQQNMSGAGGMRNLSEKERLNRIGAYANALCKAYCEAYGPGQPVLFKMKELWGFLADSMPDGKKLRKKVHKVQRLDGYQRLMREVFPEIDPL
;
A
#
# COMPACT_ATOMS: atom_id res chain seq x y z
N MET A 1 -16.15 16.20 5.43
CA MET A 1 -17.54 15.90 5.10
C MET A 1 -18.12 15.15 6.28
N ASP A 2 -19.23 15.64 6.82
CA ASP A 2 -19.90 15.07 8.00
C ASP A 2 -21.17 14.31 7.62
N ASP A 3 -21.74 14.59 6.44
CA ASP A 3 -22.92 13.99 5.89
C ASP A 3 -22.66 13.43 4.49
N PRO A 4 -22.97 12.13 4.23
CA PRO A 4 -22.87 11.56 2.90
C PRO A 4 -23.74 12.27 1.84
N GLU A 5 -24.85 12.87 2.24
CA GLU A 5 -25.77 13.60 1.33
C GLU A 5 -25.12 14.84 0.71
N GLU A 6 -24.09 15.42 1.34
CA GLU A 6 -23.31 16.54 0.79
C GLU A 6 -22.40 16.14 -0.37
N PHE A 7 -22.10 14.85 -0.52
CA PHE A 7 -21.08 14.37 -1.45
C PHE A 7 -21.38 14.67 -2.92
N PRO A 8 -22.62 14.44 -3.43
CA PRO A 8 -22.97 14.79 -4.81
C PRO A 8 -22.78 16.27 -5.13
N GLU A 9 -23.16 17.16 -4.21
CA GLU A 9 -23.02 18.61 -4.40
C GLU A 9 -21.57 19.03 -4.44
N ILE A 10 -20.71 18.41 -3.64
CA ILE A 10 -19.25 18.64 -3.65
C ILE A 10 -18.66 18.23 -5.00
N ILE A 11 -19.04 17.09 -5.56
CA ILE A 11 -18.60 16.66 -6.89
C ILE A 11 -19.05 17.64 -7.97
N ASP A 12 -20.29 18.11 -7.92
CA ASP A 12 -20.80 19.08 -8.87
C ASP A 12 -20.05 20.43 -8.81
N ILE A 13 -19.57 20.82 -7.64
CA ILE A 13 -18.68 21.99 -7.49
C ILE A 13 -17.33 21.72 -8.15
N TYR A 14 -16.68 20.59 -7.90
CA TYR A 14 -15.38 20.26 -8.52
C TYR A 14 -15.48 20.19 -10.04
N ASN A 15 -16.59 19.71 -10.60
CA ASN A 15 -16.83 19.66 -12.04
C ASN A 15 -16.85 21.05 -12.72
N GLN A 16 -16.99 22.14 -11.96
CA GLN A 16 -16.97 23.51 -12.50
C GLN A 16 -15.56 24.10 -12.63
N TYR A 17 -14.53 23.40 -12.12
CA TYR A 17 -13.16 23.86 -12.13
C TYR A 17 -12.26 22.93 -12.96
N PRO A 18 -11.17 23.46 -13.54
CA PRO A 18 -10.21 22.66 -14.30
C PRO A 18 -9.30 21.86 -13.34
N VAL A 19 -9.89 20.86 -12.67
CA VAL A 19 -9.17 19.96 -11.78
C VAL A 19 -8.50 18.87 -12.60
N GLU A 20 -7.20 18.67 -12.43
CA GLU A 20 -6.42 17.68 -13.17
C GLU A 20 -6.77 16.25 -12.73
N GLU A 21 -6.96 16.04 -11.45
CA GLU A 21 -7.29 14.75 -10.84
C GLU A 21 -8.00 14.97 -9.50
N LEU A 22 -8.97 14.12 -9.19
CA LEU A 22 -9.61 14.10 -7.88
C LEU A 22 -9.31 12.79 -7.14
N ILE A 23 -8.60 12.91 -6.02
CA ILE A 23 -8.32 11.77 -5.13
C ILE A 23 -9.44 11.70 -4.10
N ILE A 24 -10.16 10.58 -4.08
CA ILE A 24 -11.30 10.38 -3.17
C ILE A 24 -10.99 9.30 -2.16
N HIS A 25 -11.11 9.64 -0.87
CA HIS A 25 -11.17 8.69 0.23
C HIS A 25 -12.62 8.59 0.70
N PRO A 26 -13.38 7.55 0.28
CA PRO A 26 -14.81 7.48 0.50
C PRO A 26 -15.14 7.07 1.95
N ARG A 27 -14.94 7.99 2.85
CA ARG A 27 -15.22 7.90 4.28
C ARG A 27 -15.66 9.24 4.82
N VAL A 28 -16.60 9.23 5.78
CA VAL A 28 -16.91 10.41 6.57
C VAL A 28 -15.92 10.57 7.72
N GLN A 29 -15.70 11.78 8.19
CA GLN A 29 -14.72 12.09 9.24
C GLN A 29 -14.98 11.29 10.53
N LYS A 30 -16.24 11.05 10.85
CA LYS A 30 -16.69 10.31 12.06
C LYS A 30 -16.20 8.86 12.10
N ASP A 31 -15.83 8.28 10.96
CA ASP A 31 -15.42 6.87 10.87
C ASP A 31 -14.07 6.58 11.51
N TYR A 32 -13.17 7.56 11.58
CA TYR A 32 -11.83 7.43 12.18
C TYR A 32 -11.10 6.11 11.82
N TYR A 33 -11.28 5.61 10.59
CA TYR A 33 -10.76 4.31 10.11
C TYR A 33 -11.37 3.07 10.79
N LYS A 34 -12.48 3.18 11.49
CA LYS A 34 -13.18 2.03 12.11
C LYS A 34 -14.09 1.29 11.15
N ASN A 35 -14.70 2.03 10.20
CA ASN A 35 -15.59 1.48 9.18
C ASN A 35 -14.83 1.23 7.87
N THR A 36 -15.40 0.41 6.99
CA THR A 36 -14.89 0.20 5.63
C THR A 36 -15.18 1.43 4.76
N PRO A 37 -14.34 1.73 3.73
CA PRO A 37 -14.66 2.74 2.73
C PRO A 37 -16.00 2.47 2.06
N ASP A 38 -16.79 3.51 1.84
CA ASP A 38 -18.08 3.42 1.16
C ASP A 38 -17.85 3.37 -0.37
N LEU A 39 -17.89 2.14 -0.89
CA LEU A 39 -17.68 1.92 -2.33
C LEU A 39 -18.88 2.33 -3.18
N ASP A 40 -20.08 2.49 -2.61
CA ASP A 40 -21.24 3.00 -3.36
C ASP A 40 -21.13 4.51 -3.54
N MET A 41 -20.67 5.23 -2.52
CA MET A 41 -20.30 6.65 -2.62
C MET A 41 -19.21 6.85 -3.70
N PHE A 42 -18.19 6.00 -3.74
CA PHE A 42 -17.16 6.09 -4.77
C PHE A 42 -17.71 5.78 -6.17
N ALA A 43 -18.63 4.81 -6.30
CA ALA A 43 -19.31 4.52 -7.56
C ALA A 43 -20.13 5.72 -8.08
N GLU A 44 -20.75 6.48 -7.19
CA GLU A 44 -21.43 7.73 -7.55
C GLU A 44 -20.45 8.77 -8.10
N ALA A 45 -19.27 8.92 -7.46
CA ALA A 45 -18.22 9.79 -7.98
C ALA A 45 -17.76 9.38 -9.39
N VAL A 46 -17.56 8.09 -9.64
CA VAL A 46 -17.17 7.57 -10.96
C VAL A 46 -18.19 7.94 -12.02
N GLN A 47 -19.47 7.96 -11.70
CA GLN A 47 -20.53 8.32 -12.66
C GLN A 47 -20.66 9.83 -12.87
N ARG A 48 -20.33 10.65 -11.86
CA ARG A 48 -20.58 12.12 -11.87
C ARG A 48 -19.38 12.95 -12.22
N CYS A 49 -18.16 12.48 -11.96
CA CYS A 49 -16.94 13.26 -12.19
C CYS A 49 -16.59 13.38 -13.66
N ASN A 50 -16.25 14.61 -14.06
CA ASN A 50 -15.77 14.93 -15.41
C ASN A 50 -14.23 14.86 -15.53
N MET A 51 -13.51 14.62 -14.41
CA MET A 51 -12.06 14.55 -14.34
C MET A 51 -11.61 13.13 -13.95
N PRO A 52 -10.33 12.80 -14.21
CA PRO A 52 -9.74 11.54 -13.75
C PRO A 52 -9.87 11.37 -12.24
N LEU A 53 -10.21 10.15 -11.81
CA LEU A 53 -10.32 9.80 -10.41
C LEU A 53 -9.16 8.94 -9.95
N CYS A 54 -8.74 9.16 -8.71
CA CYS A 54 -7.83 8.30 -7.97
C CYS A 54 -8.56 7.77 -6.73
N TYR A 55 -8.65 6.45 -6.62
CA TYR A 55 -9.21 5.80 -5.42
C TYR A 55 -8.19 5.83 -4.28
N ASN A 56 -8.61 6.28 -3.11
CA ASN A 56 -7.85 6.13 -1.86
C ASN A 56 -8.73 5.42 -0.82
N GLY A 57 -8.32 4.23 -0.40
CA GLY A 57 -9.06 3.44 0.59
C GLY A 57 -8.21 2.30 1.13
N ASP A 58 -8.74 1.48 2.01
CA ASP A 58 -8.05 0.42 2.75
C ASP A 58 -7.56 -0.72 1.83
N ILE A 59 -6.51 -0.45 1.05
CA ILE A 59 -5.79 -1.46 0.28
C ILE A 59 -4.56 -1.85 1.09
N CYS A 60 -4.60 -3.05 1.68
CA CYS A 60 -3.53 -3.61 2.51
C CYS A 60 -3.03 -4.96 1.98
N SER A 61 -3.69 -5.53 0.98
CA SER A 61 -3.34 -6.78 0.32
C SER A 61 -3.59 -6.72 -1.19
N LEU A 62 -3.09 -7.71 -1.93
CA LEU A 62 -3.35 -7.83 -3.35
C LEU A 62 -4.83 -8.14 -3.62
N GLU A 63 -5.48 -8.89 -2.73
CA GLU A 63 -6.91 -9.19 -2.80
C GLU A 63 -7.78 -7.92 -2.65
N ASP A 64 -7.37 -6.99 -1.78
CA ASP A 64 -8.05 -5.69 -1.67
C ASP A 64 -7.92 -4.90 -2.96
N TYR A 65 -6.72 -4.91 -3.56
CA TYR A 65 -6.46 -4.28 -4.84
C TYR A 65 -7.31 -4.90 -5.96
N ASP A 66 -7.30 -6.23 -6.11
CA ASP A 66 -8.08 -6.96 -7.11
C ASP A 66 -9.58 -6.65 -7.00
N ARG A 67 -10.10 -6.55 -5.77
CA ARG A 67 -11.50 -6.19 -5.50
C ARG A 67 -11.86 -4.79 -6.00
N ILE A 68 -10.99 -3.80 -5.77
CA ILE A 68 -11.20 -2.42 -6.23
C ILE A 68 -11.12 -2.36 -7.76
N ARG A 69 -10.12 -2.99 -8.37
CA ARG A 69 -9.95 -3.03 -9.82
C ARG A 69 -11.11 -3.75 -10.53
N ALA A 70 -11.61 -4.84 -9.95
CA ALA A 70 -12.77 -5.55 -10.52
C ALA A 70 -14.05 -4.72 -10.45
N ARG A 71 -14.23 -3.89 -9.41
CA ARG A 71 -15.42 -3.05 -9.26
C ARG A 71 -15.35 -1.75 -10.09
N PHE A 72 -14.15 -1.20 -10.28
CA PHE A 72 -13.91 0.09 -10.94
C PHE A 72 -12.79 -0.05 -12.00
N PRO A 73 -13.00 -0.81 -13.07
CA PRO A 73 -11.97 -1.08 -14.08
C PRO A 73 -11.51 0.19 -14.82
N GLU A 74 -12.36 1.22 -14.89
CA GLU A 74 -12.06 2.52 -15.49
C GLU A 74 -11.13 3.40 -14.63
N VAL A 75 -11.02 3.13 -13.31
CA VAL A 75 -10.18 3.89 -12.39
C VAL A 75 -8.79 3.27 -12.37
N THR A 76 -7.86 3.85 -13.10
CA THR A 76 -6.48 3.35 -13.24
C THR A 76 -5.52 3.87 -12.17
N ARG A 77 -5.91 4.89 -11.41
CA ARG A 77 -5.07 5.50 -10.39
C ARG A 77 -5.54 5.14 -8.99
N ILE A 78 -4.61 4.65 -8.19
CA ILE A 78 -4.87 4.18 -6.83
C ILE A 78 -3.81 4.74 -5.90
N MET A 79 -4.25 5.39 -4.81
CA MET A 79 -3.38 5.89 -3.75
C MET A 79 -3.40 4.94 -2.57
N ILE A 80 -2.24 4.39 -2.21
CA ILE A 80 -2.10 3.47 -1.08
C ILE A 80 -1.19 4.10 -0.04
N GLY A 81 -1.69 4.27 1.18
CA GLY A 81 -0.92 4.80 2.31
C GLY A 81 -0.43 3.69 3.25
N ARG A 82 -1.22 3.40 4.28
CA ARG A 82 -0.87 2.46 5.35
C ARG A 82 -0.53 1.05 4.86
N GLY A 83 -1.18 0.59 3.80
CA GLY A 83 -0.90 -0.71 3.20
C GLY A 83 0.56 -0.85 2.75
N LEU A 84 1.11 0.16 2.07
CA LEU A 84 2.53 0.17 1.66
C LEU A 84 3.49 0.34 2.82
N MET A 85 3.09 1.05 3.88
CA MET A 85 3.92 1.14 5.10
C MET A 85 3.98 -0.18 5.85
N ALA A 86 2.90 -0.95 5.85
CA ALA A 86 2.84 -2.28 6.45
C ALA A 86 3.50 -3.34 5.56
N HIS A 87 3.24 -3.30 4.26
CA HIS A 87 3.67 -4.28 3.26
C HIS A 87 4.35 -3.58 2.07
N PRO A 88 5.63 -3.19 2.18
CA PRO A 88 6.34 -2.45 1.12
C PRO A 88 6.40 -3.20 -0.22
N GLU A 89 6.35 -4.53 -0.19
CA GLU A 89 6.32 -5.38 -1.37
C GLU A 89 5.01 -5.31 -2.16
N LEU A 90 3.93 -4.79 -1.56
CA LEU A 90 2.61 -4.71 -2.20
C LEU A 90 2.65 -3.91 -3.51
N ALA A 91 3.46 -2.85 -3.58
CA ALA A 91 3.61 -2.07 -4.81
C ALA A 91 4.12 -2.91 -5.99
N LEU A 92 5.12 -3.75 -5.75
CA LEU A 92 5.68 -4.64 -6.77
C LEU A 92 4.68 -5.73 -7.15
N GLN A 93 3.96 -6.29 -6.18
CA GLN A 93 2.91 -7.28 -6.44
C GLN A 93 1.78 -6.71 -7.29
N ILE A 94 1.39 -5.46 -7.06
CA ILE A 94 0.39 -4.75 -7.87
C ILE A 94 0.92 -4.53 -9.28
N GLN A 95 2.16 -4.06 -9.43
CA GLN A 95 2.76 -3.85 -10.74
C GLN A 95 2.81 -5.15 -11.55
N GLU A 96 3.30 -6.25 -10.98
CA GLU A 96 3.30 -7.57 -11.62
C GLU A 96 1.88 -8.03 -12.00
N ARG A 97 0.88 -7.70 -11.20
CA ARG A 97 -0.53 -8.02 -11.47
C ARG A 97 -1.07 -7.24 -12.65
N GLU A 98 -0.78 -5.94 -12.75
CA GLU A 98 -1.22 -5.11 -13.87
C GLU A 98 -0.56 -5.55 -15.19
N GLU A 99 0.74 -5.84 -15.19
CA GLU A 99 1.45 -6.37 -16.35
C GLU A 99 0.81 -7.68 -16.87
N CYS A 100 0.45 -8.60 -15.98
CA CYS A 100 -0.26 -9.82 -16.34
C CYS A 100 -1.66 -9.56 -16.93
N TRP A 101 -2.38 -8.54 -16.48
CA TRP A 101 -3.69 -8.19 -17.01
C TRP A 101 -3.59 -7.57 -18.40
N GLU A 102 -2.61 -6.69 -18.62
CA GLU A 102 -2.36 -6.09 -19.94
C GLU A 102 -2.01 -7.16 -20.98
N GLU A 103 -1.17 -8.14 -20.64
CA GLU A 103 -0.83 -9.25 -21.52
C GLU A 103 -2.05 -10.12 -21.90
N GLN A 104 -2.93 -10.39 -20.93
CA GLN A 104 -4.15 -11.17 -21.18
C GLN A 104 -5.15 -10.43 -22.07
N THR A 105 -5.31 -9.12 -21.87
CA THR A 105 -6.21 -8.31 -22.71
C THR A 105 -5.67 -8.13 -24.11
N ALA A 106 -4.35 -7.97 -24.28
CA ALA A 106 -3.71 -7.92 -25.59
C ALA A 106 -3.83 -9.24 -26.36
N SER A 107 -3.77 -10.38 -25.66
CA SER A 107 -3.89 -11.71 -26.26
C SER A 107 -5.34 -12.08 -26.67
N SER A 108 -6.34 -11.49 -26.03
CA SER A 108 -7.76 -11.76 -26.32
C SER A 108 -8.33 -10.97 -27.51
N SER A 109 -7.60 -9.97 -27.99
CA SER A 109 -7.97 -9.20 -29.21
C SER A 109 -7.50 -9.83 -30.54
N GLY A 110 -6.78 -10.95 -30.49
CA GLY A 110 -6.38 -11.77 -31.64
C GLY A 110 -7.16 -13.07 -31.66
N GLU A 111 -7.86 -13.32 -32.75
CA GLU A 111 -8.78 -14.42 -33.09
C GLU A 111 -8.64 -15.76 -32.32
N SER A 112 -9.80 -16.21 -31.88
CA SER A 112 -10.10 -17.50 -31.29
C SER A 112 -9.73 -18.69 -32.18
N THR A 113 -8.81 -19.54 -31.74
CA THR A 113 -8.87 -21.00 -31.98
C THR A 113 -8.05 -21.74 -30.92
N GLY A 114 -8.71 -22.64 -30.22
CA GLY A 114 -8.05 -23.78 -29.59
C GLY A 114 -8.17 -23.88 -28.06
N ASN A 115 -8.95 -24.88 -27.64
CA ASN A 115 -8.99 -25.46 -26.29
C ASN A 115 -7.61 -25.54 -25.62
N GLY A 116 -7.51 -24.98 -24.46
CA GLY A 116 -6.35 -25.20 -23.58
C GLY A 116 -6.63 -24.66 -22.19
N GLN A 117 -6.93 -25.56 -21.26
CA GLN A 117 -6.80 -25.30 -19.83
C GLN A 117 -5.36 -24.84 -19.57
N GLN A 118 -5.12 -23.53 -19.53
CA GLN A 118 -3.82 -23.01 -19.13
C GLN A 118 -3.83 -22.76 -17.63
N ASN A 119 -3.05 -23.57 -16.93
CA ASN A 119 -2.64 -23.36 -15.55
C ASN A 119 -2.11 -21.92 -15.37
N MET A 120 -2.73 -21.18 -14.44
CA MET A 120 -2.28 -19.86 -13.99
C MET A 120 -0.98 -19.98 -13.16
N SER A 121 0.14 -20.25 -13.80
CA SER A 121 1.46 -20.36 -13.16
C SER A 121 2.49 -19.39 -13.75
N GLY A 122 2.09 -18.15 -14.05
CA GLY A 122 2.93 -17.13 -14.66
C GLY A 122 3.23 -15.88 -13.83
N ALA A 123 3.09 -15.91 -12.48
CA ALA A 123 3.48 -14.80 -11.62
C ALA A 123 4.67 -15.21 -10.75
N GLY A 124 5.85 -15.33 -11.36
CA GLY A 124 7.02 -16.01 -10.80
C GLY A 124 7.98 -15.19 -9.95
N GLY A 125 7.79 -13.89 -9.75
CA GLY A 125 8.83 -13.08 -9.09
C GLY A 125 8.78 -13.11 -7.56
N MET A 126 7.63 -12.90 -6.94
CA MET A 126 7.53 -12.69 -5.49
C MET A 126 6.77 -13.78 -4.71
N ARG A 127 5.98 -14.62 -5.37
CA ARG A 127 5.16 -15.64 -4.72
C ARG A 127 5.96 -16.78 -4.08
N ASN A 128 7.23 -16.92 -4.40
CA ASN A 128 8.09 -18.04 -3.97
C ASN A 128 9.18 -17.64 -2.97
N LEU A 129 9.15 -16.44 -2.39
CA LEU A 129 10.12 -16.08 -1.36
C LEU A 129 9.86 -16.88 -0.09
N SER A 130 10.92 -17.50 0.46
CA SER A 130 10.86 -18.08 1.79
C SER A 130 10.54 -17.01 2.84
N GLU A 131 9.95 -17.41 3.96
CA GLU A 131 9.68 -16.51 5.07
C GLU A 131 10.93 -15.76 5.53
N LYS A 132 12.08 -16.43 5.54
CA LYS A 132 13.38 -15.83 5.86
C LYS A 132 13.77 -14.71 4.89
N GLU A 133 13.61 -14.94 3.59
CA GLU A 133 13.89 -13.91 2.57
C GLU A 133 12.98 -12.70 2.69
N ARG A 134 11.69 -12.92 2.98
CA ARG A 134 10.74 -11.83 3.24
C ARG A 134 11.16 -11.02 4.46
N LEU A 135 11.50 -11.67 5.56
CA LEU A 135 11.97 -11.01 6.78
C LEU A 135 13.25 -10.21 6.53
N ASN A 136 14.20 -10.76 5.78
CA ASN A 136 15.42 -10.04 5.41
C ASN A 136 15.13 -8.80 4.55
N ARG A 137 14.20 -8.86 3.61
CA ARG A 137 13.77 -7.69 2.83
C ARG A 137 13.16 -6.60 3.70
N ILE A 138 12.30 -6.97 4.65
CA ILE A 138 11.72 -6.03 5.62
C ILE A 138 12.82 -5.36 6.45
N GLY A 139 13.78 -6.13 6.95
CA GLY A 139 14.93 -5.61 7.70
C GLY A 139 15.80 -4.66 6.85
N ALA A 140 16.11 -5.06 5.61
CA ALA A 140 16.87 -4.23 4.67
C ALA A 140 16.16 -2.91 4.36
N TYR A 141 14.84 -2.95 4.12
CA TYR A 141 14.04 -1.76 3.90
C TYR A 141 14.06 -0.81 5.11
N ALA A 142 13.82 -1.34 6.31
CA ALA A 142 13.87 -0.54 7.54
C ALA A 142 15.27 0.07 7.77
N ASN A 143 16.33 -0.69 7.46
CA ASN A 143 17.71 -0.23 7.58
C ASN A 143 18.02 0.89 6.58
N ALA A 144 17.64 0.73 5.31
CA ALA A 144 17.81 1.74 4.26
C ALA A 144 17.09 3.06 4.62
N LEU A 145 15.86 2.98 5.12
CA LEU A 145 15.11 4.17 5.57
C LEU A 145 15.77 4.83 6.77
N CYS A 146 16.24 4.06 7.76
CA CYS A 146 16.93 4.62 8.91
C CYS A 146 18.20 5.38 8.48
N LYS A 147 18.96 4.81 7.54
CA LYS A 147 20.14 5.45 6.95
C LYS A 147 19.78 6.77 6.25
N ALA A 148 18.78 6.74 5.36
CA ALA A 148 18.32 7.92 4.66
C ALA A 148 17.82 9.02 5.63
N TYR A 149 17.12 8.66 6.70
CA TYR A 149 16.73 9.61 7.74
C TYR A 149 17.92 10.16 8.52
N CYS A 150 18.96 9.36 8.80
CA CYS A 150 20.19 9.85 9.42
C CYS A 150 20.93 10.84 8.52
N GLU A 151 20.96 10.60 7.22
CA GLU A 151 21.57 11.52 6.24
C GLU A 151 20.78 12.84 6.14
N ALA A 152 19.45 12.78 6.14
CA ALA A 152 18.59 13.94 5.98
C ALA A 152 18.46 14.81 7.24
N TYR A 153 18.39 14.20 8.43
CA TYR A 153 18.08 14.89 9.70
C TYR A 153 19.22 14.85 10.72
N GLY A 154 20.31 14.17 10.42
CA GLY A 154 21.33 13.80 11.39
C GLY A 154 20.89 12.66 12.32
N PRO A 155 21.85 11.85 12.83
CA PRO A 155 21.52 10.76 13.76
C PRO A 155 21.01 11.29 15.09
N GLY A 156 19.88 10.77 15.57
CA GLY A 156 19.32 11.21 16.84
C GLY A 156 17.87 10.85 17.09
N GLN A 157 17.26 11.55 18.03
CA GLN A 157 15.86 11.35 18.44
C GLN A 157 14.84 11.50 17.29
N PRO A 158 14.96 12.49 16.37
CA PRO A 158 14.02 12.61 15.26
C PRO A 158 13.95 11.35 14.40
N VAL A 159 15.12 10.75 14.09
CA VAL A 159 15.21 9.49 13.35
C VAL A 159 14.57 8.35 14.15
N LEU A 160 14.88 8.23 15.44
CA LEU A 160 14.27 7.20 16.28
C LEU A 160 12.74 7.29 16.31
N PHE A 161 12.16 8.50 16.36
CA PHE A 161 10.71 8.68 16.34
C PHE A 161 10.11 8.21 15.00
N LYS A 162 10.73 8.56 13.87
CA LYS A 162 10.30 8.09 12.55
C LYS A 162 10.39 6.56 12.43
N MET A 163 11.43 5.95 12.96
CA MET A 163 11.56 4.49 12.96
C MET A 163 10.53 3.81 13.87
N LYS A 164 10.19 4.41 15.00
CA LYS A 164 9.09 3.90 15.86
C LYS A 164 7.74 3.97 15.17
N GLU A 165 7.46 5.05 14.46
CA GLU A 165 6.25 5.21 13.65
C GLU A 165 6.19 4.15 12.54
N LEU A 166 7.28 3.99 11.77
CA LEU A 166 7.38 2.96 10.73
C LEU A 166 7.08 1.56 11.28
N TRP A 167 7.71 1.19 12.40
CA TRP A 167 7.47 -0.11 13.03
C TRP A 167 6.08 -0.25 13.65
N GLY A 168 5.35 0.84 13.80
CA GLY A 168 3.91 0.84 14.10
C GLY A 168 3.10 0.11 13.03
N PHE A 169 3.51 0.20 11.77
CA PHE A 169 2.88 -0.45 10.62
C PHE A 169 3.64 -1.71 10.18
N LEU A 170 4.94 -1.59 9.94
CA LEU A 170 5.77 -2.63 9.34
C LEU A 170 5.81 -3.93 10.15
N ALA A 171 5.63 -3.83 11.46
CA ALA A 171 5.57 -5.00 12.34
C ALA A 171 4.38 -5.93 12.02
N ASP A 172 3.32 -5.44 11.37
CA ASP A 172 2.16 -6.26 11.03
C ASP A 172 2.47 -7.27 9.91
N SER A 173 3.55 -7.05 9.14
CA SER A 173 4.06 -7.99 8.11
C SER A 173 4.82 -9.18 8.68
N MET A 174 5.07 -9.23 10.00
CA MET A 174 5.97 -10.21 10.61
C MET A 174 5.25 -11.14 11.57
N PRO A 175 5.61 -12.44 11.64
CA PRO A 175 4.99 -13.41 12.56
C PRO A 175 5.02 -12.96 14.03
N ASP A 176 6.15 -12.45 14.51
CA ASP A 176 6.33 -11.97 15.88
C ASP A 176 6.32 -10.42 15.99
N GLY A 177 5.72 -9.75 15.00
CA GLY A 177 5.77 -8.30 14.86
C GLY A 177 5.25 -7.52 16.07
N LYS A 178 4.21 -8.00 16.76
CA LYS A 178 3.72 -7.38 17.99
C LYS A 178 4.76 -7.33 19.12
N LYS A 179 5.62 -8.36 19.20
CA LYS A 179 6.73 -8.38 20.20
C LYS A 179 7.83 -7.41 19.79
N LEU A 180 8.19 -7.40 18.49
CA LEU A 180 9.18 -6.48 17.96
C LEU A 180 8.73 -5.03 18.12
N ARG A 181 7.49 -4.68 17.76
CA ARG A 181 6.91 -3.35 17.97
C ARG A 181 7.07 -2.88 19.41
N LYS A 182 6.74 -3.74 20.39
CA LYS A 182 6.92 -3.41 21.82
C LYS A 182 8.38 -3.17 22.19
N LYS A 183 9.34 -3.96 21.66
CA LYS A 183 10.77 -3.76 21.88
C LYS A 183 11.23 -2.44 21.29
N VAL A 184 10.88 -2.12 20.05
CA VAL A 184 11.23 -0.87 19.34
C VAL A 184 10.69 0.35 20.12
N HIS A 185 9.44 0.32 20.56
CA HIS A 185 8.85 1.44 21.31
C HIS A 185 9.54 1.71 22.64
N LYS A 186 10.13 0.70 23.28
CA LYS A 186 10.87 0.84 24.56
C LYS A 186 12.26 1.44 24.39
N VAL A 187 12.84 1.40 23.20
CA VAL A 187 14.16 1.97 22.93
C VAL A 187 14.14 3.48 23.17
N GLN A 188 15.18 4.01 23.82
CA GLN A 188 15.27 5.43 24.15
C GLN A 188 16.27 6.19 23.29
N ARG A 189 17.22 5.48 22.63
CA ARG A 189 18.29 6.08 21.85
C ARG A 189 18.48 5.33 20.53
N LEU A 190 18.95 6.03 19.50
CA LEU A 190 19.13 5.48 18.17
C LEU A 190 20.12 4.29 18.14
N ASP A 191 21.22 4.37 18.93
CA ASP A 191 22.18 3.27 19.04
C ASP A 191 21.55 1.98 19.63
N GLY A 192 20.59 2.14 20.54
CA GLY A 192 19.79 1.04 21.07
C GLY A 192 18.88 0.43 20.00
N TYR A 193 18.30 1.25 19.13
CA TYR A 193 17.51 0.79 17.99
C TYR A 193 18.39 0.00 17.00
N GLN A 194 19.54 0.51 16.64
CA GLN A 194 20.48 -0.15 15.75
C GLN A 194 20.96 -1.51 16.29
N ARG A 195 21.23 -1.61 17.60
CA ARG A 195 21.55 -2.89 18.24
C ARG A 195 20.40 -3.90 18.15
N LEU A 196 19.17 -3.43 18.43
CA LEU A 196 17.98 -4.28 18.32
C LEU A 196 17.80 -4.80 16.87
N MET A 197 18.02 -3.95 15.86
CA MET A 197 17.91 -4.37 14.46
C MET A 197 18.95 -5.41 14.09
N ARG A 198 20.20 -5.30 14.55
CA ARG A 198 21.24 -6.33 14.34
C ARG A 198 20.90 -7.67 15.01
N GLU A 199 20.26 -7.62 16.18
CA GLU A 199 19.78 -8.83 16.88
C GLU A 199 18.66 -9.53 16.10
N VAL A 200 17.71 -8.77 15.57
CA VAL A 200 16.53 -9.29 14.87
C VAL A 200 16.86 -9.71 13.43
N PHE A 201 17.73 -8.98 12.76
CA PHE A 201 18.12 -9.17 11.36
C PHE A 201 19.65 -9.31 11.22
N PRO A 202 20.24 -10.41 11.69
CA PRO A 202 21.71 -10.57 11.74
C PRO A 202 22.37 -10.66 10.36
N GLU A 203 21.61 -10.92 9.30
CA GLU A 203 22.12 -11.04 7.91
C GLU A 203 22.08 -9.69 7.16
N ILE A 204 21.55 -8.65 7.78
CA ILE A 204 21.46 -7.31 7.17
C ILE A 204 22.67 -6.50 7.62
N ASP A 205 23.40 -5.91 6.66
CA ASP A 205 24.52 -5.01 6.94
C ASP A 205 24.11 -3.92 7.93
N PRO A 206 24.85 -3.77 9.02
CA PRO A 206 24.52 -2.76 10.03
C PRO A 206 24.70 -1.34 9.47
N LEU A 207 23.92 -0.43 10.00
CA LEU A 207 24.06 1.03 9.83
C LEU A 207 25.37 1.55 10.41
#